data_9b57086b2f74aa7fe5c768c9d561c81b
#
_entry.id   9b57086b2f74aa7fe5c768c9d561c81b
#
_cell.length_a   1.000
_cell.length_b   1.000
_cell.length_c   1.000
_cell.angle_alpha   90.00
_cell.angle_beta   90.00
_cell.angle_gamma   90.00
#
_symmetry.space_group_name_H-M   'P 1'
#
loop_
_entity.id
_entity.type
_entity.pdbx_description
1 polymer ?
#
loop_
_entity_poly.entity_id
_entity_poly.type
_entity_poly.pdbx_seq_one_letter_code
_entity_poly.pdbx_strand_id
1 'polypeptide(L)'
;MHTVYIIYSPSTEQYYIGQTKDLRITLWQHNAKAIPATAEGKPWEVKYQRSFDTRKESSSLEMKLKYRTPEQWAEFFSPEVVEK
;
A
#
# COMPACT_ATOMS: atom_id res chain seq x y z
N MET A 1 -4.12 13.63 -7.22
CA MET A 1 -4.66 12.71 -6.23
C MET A 1 -3.57 12.07 -5.41
N HIS A 2 -3.93 11.67 -4.23
CA HIS A 2 -2.99 10.98 -3.34
C HIS A 2 -3.52 9.59 -3.07
N THR A 3 -2.75 8.58 -3.41
CA THR A 3 -3.18 7.19 -3.27
C THR A 3 -2.44 6.52 -2.12
N VAL A 4 -3.20 6.02 -1.16
CA VAL A 4 -2.65 5.16 -0.10
C VAL A 4 -2.71 3.74 -0.61
N TYR A 5 -1.61 3.00 -0.42
CA TYR A 5 -1.53 1.64 -0.94
C TYR A 5 -0.89 0.71 0.07
N ILE A 6 -1.26 -0.55 -0.04
CA ILE A 6 -0.60 -1.62 0.69
C ILE A 6 -0.15 -2.64 -0.34
N ILE A 7 1.14 -2.95 -0.32
CA ILE A 7 1.69 -3.99 -1.17
C ILE A 7 2.20 -5.12 -0.31
N TYR A 8 2.22 -6.31 -0.87
CA TYR A 8 2.58 -7.53 -0.17
C TYR A 8 3.63 -8.28 -0.95
N SER A 9 4.61 -8.81 -0.24
CA SER A 9 5.66 -9.63 -0.83
C SER A 9 5.44 -11.09 -0.44
N PRO A 10 5.07 -11.95 -1.40
CA PRO A 10 4.92 -13.37 -1.08
C PRO A 10 6.24 -14.00 -0.67
N SER A 11 7.37 -13.51 -1.18
CA SER A 11 8.66 -14.12 -0.89
C SER A 11 9.13 -13.86 0.54
N THR A 12 8.82 -12.69 1.10
CA THR A 12 9.21 -12.37 2.47
C THR A 12 8.03 -12.36 3.42
N GLU A 13 6.80 -12.48 2.90
CA GLU A 13 5.58 -12.44 3.68
C GLU A 13 5.46 -11.16 4.48
N GLN A 14 5.80 -10.05 3.84
CA GLN A 14 5.79 -8.75 4.49
C GLN A 14 4.90 -7.78 3.72
N TYR A 15 4.39 -6.81 4.46
CA TYR A 15 3.56 -5.75 3.89
C TYR A 15 4.29 -4.42 3.95
N TYR A 16 3.98 -3.56 2.99
CA TYR A 16 4.50 -2.20 2.98
C TYR A 16 3.35 -1.25 2.69
N ILE A 17 3.24 -0.20 3.51
CA ILE A 17 2.20 0.80 3.38
C ILE A 17 2.84 2.12 3.00
N GLY A 18 2.26 2.80 2.02
CA GLY A 18 2.78 4.10 1.62
C GLY A 18 1.70 4.93 0.94
N GLN A 19 2.11 6.08 0.44
CA GLN A 19 1.22 6.90 -0.38
C GLN A 19 2.02 7.48 -1.53
N THR A 20 1.34 7.70 -2.65
CA THR A 20 1.98 8.17 -3.86
C THR A 20 0.97 8.89 -4.73
N LYS A 21 1.47 9.68 -5.66
CA LYS A 21 0.63 10.29 -6.68
C LYS A 21 0.42 9.39 -7.89
N ASP A 22 1.28 8.40 -8.07
CA ASP A 22 1.15 7.45 -9.18
C ASP A 22 1.60 6.08 -8.72
N LEU A 23 0.61 5.22 -8.42
CA LEU A 23 0.91 3.90 -7.88
C LEU A 23 1.65 3.01 -8.88
N ARG A 24 1.37 3.16 -10.18
CA ARG A 24 2.03 2.31 -11.17
C ARG A 24 3.53 2.55 -11.17
N ILE A 25 3.93 3.80 -11.13
CA ILE A 25 5.36 4.13 -11.12
C ILE A 25 5.97 3.67 -9.80
N THR A 26 5.27 3.90 -8.70
CA THR A 26 5.79 3.52 -7.40
C THR A 26 5.94 2.01 -7.28
N LEU A 27 4.96 1.25 -7.77
CA LEU A 27 5.05 -0.20 -7.72
C LEU A 27 6.22 -0.70 -8.58
N TRP A 28 6.42 -0.08 -9.73
CA TRP A 28 7.56 -0.42 -10.57
C TRP A 28 8.87 -0.19 -9.82
N GLN A 29 8.96 0.92 -9.07
CA GLN A 29 10.17 1.21 -8.32
C GLN A 29 10.43 0.17 -7.23
N HIS A 30 9.39 -0.30 -6.55
CA HIS A 30 9.56 -1.34 -5.55
C HIS A 30 10.07 -2.63 -6.20
N ASN A 31 9.52 -3.00 -7.34
CA ASN A 31 9.88 -4.24 -8.01
C ASN A 31 11.22 -4.16 -8.72
N ALA A 32 11.67 -2.96 -9.05
CA ALA A 32 12.95 -2.75 -9.71
C ALA A 32 14.10 -2.57 -8.71
N LYS A 33 13.82 -2.75 -7.41
CA LYS A 33 14.82 -2.56 -6.35
C LYS A 33 15.32 -1.13 -6.24
N ALA A 34 14.53 -0.17 -6.72
CA ALA A 34 14.91 1.23 -6.65
C ALA A 34 14.72 1.81 -5.26
N ILE A 35 13.95 1.15 -4.41
CA ILE A 35 13.70 1.58 -3.04
C ILE A 35 14.35 0.58 -2.11
N PRO A 36 15.40 0.97 -1.39
CA PRO A 36 16.15 0.00 -0.56
C PRO A 36 15.29 -0.73 0.47
N ALA A 37 14.29 -0.04 1.03
CA ALA A 37 13.46 -0.65 2.08
C ALA A 37 12.68 -1.86 1.57
N THR A 38 12.41 -1.94 0.27
CA THR A 38 11.59 -3.00 -0.28
C THR A 38 12.34 -3.85 -1.31
N ALA A 39 13.65 -3.64 -1.45
CA ALA A 39 14.41 -4.27 -2.53
C ALA A 39 14.40 -5.80 -2.47
N GLU A 40 14.35 -6.37 -1.28
CA GLU A 40 14.39 -7.82 -1.14
C GLU A 40 13.02 -8.47 -1.21
N GLY A 41 11.96 -7.68 -1.20
CA GLY A 41 10.63 -8.25 -1.16
C GLY A 41 9.98 -8.47 -2.50
N LYS A 42 10.66 -8.17 -3.57
CA LYS A 42 10.04 -8.30 -4.89
C LYS A 42 9.78 -9.76 -5.25
N PRO A 43 8.76 -10.07 -6.02
CA PRO A 43 7.81 -9.11 -6.57
C PRO A 43 6.79 -8.67 -5.53
N TRP A 44 6.38 -7.41 -5.64
CA TRP A 44 5.38 -6.86 -4.76
C TRP A 44 4.03 -6.84 -5.46
N GLU A 45 2.98 -7.17 -4.71
CA GLU A 45 1.61 -7.18 -5.23
C GLU A 45 0.79 -6.16 -4.50
N VAL A 46 -0.06 -5.45 -5.23
CA VAL A 46 -0.97 -4.50 -4.61
C VAL A 46 -2.11 -5.26 -3.95
N LYS A 47 -2.29 -5.05 -2.66
CA LYS A 47 -3.40 -5.67 -1.92
C LYS A 47 -4.52 -4.70 -1.66
N TYR A 48 -4.21 -3.41 -1.60
CA TYR A 48 -5.21 -2.41 -1.31
C TYR A 48 -4.74 -1.07 -1.84
N GLN A 49 -5.66 -0.27 -2.35
CA GLN A 49 -5.35 1.11 -2.74
C GLN A 49 -6.61 1.94 -2.59
N ARG A 50 -6.40 3.20 -2.24
CA ARG A 50 -7.49 4.15 -2.15
C ARG A 50 -6.94 5.54 -2.40
N SER A 51 -7.62 6.28 -3.27
CA SER A 51 -7.18 7.62 -3.66
C SER A 51 -8.01 8.68 -2.98
N PHE A 52 -7.36 9.80 -2.67
CA PHE A 52 -7.99 10.95 -2.02
C PHE A 52 -7.63 12.21 -2.76
N ASP A 53 -8.46 13.23 -2.63
CA ASP A 53 -8.20 14.51 -3.25
C ASP A 53 -7.12 15.29 -2.52
N THR A 54 -6.98 15.09 -1.21
CA THR A 54 -6.01 15.85 -0.42
C THR A 54 -5.03 14.92 0.24
N ARG A 55 -3.84 15.45 0.50
CA ARG A 55 -2.82 14.69 1.21
C ARG A 55 -3.20 14.46 2.67
N LYS A 56 -3.95 15.39 3.24
CA LYS A 56 -4.37 15.25 4.63
C LYS A 56 -5.21 13.99 4.82
N GLU A 57 -6.13 13.75 3.88
CA GLU A 57 -6.97 12.56 3.96
C GLU A 57 -6.16 11.29 3.77
N SER A 58 -5.24 11.29 2.79
CA SER A 58 -4.43 10.11 2.54
C SER A 58 -3.51 9.82 3.71
N SER A 59 -2.91 10.85 4.30
CA SER A 59 -2.04 10.65 5.44
C SER A 59 -2.80 10.11 6.63
N SER A 60 -4.05 10.53 6.81
CA SER A 60 -4.87 10.03 7.91
C SER A 60 -5.11 8.52 7.77
N LEU A 61 -5.44 8.07 6.56
CA LEU A 61 -5.65 6.64 6.36
C LEU A 61 -4.34 5.85 6.50
N GLU A 62 -3.25 6.38 5.94
CA GLU A 62 -1.97 5.71 6.06
C GLU A 62 -1.59 5.50 7.52
N MET A 63 -1.80 6.53 8.34
CA MET A 63 -1.48 6.44 9.74
C MET A 63 -2.34 5.40 10.44
N LYS A 64 -3.63 5.37 10.12
CA LYS A 64 -4.52 4.38 10.72
C LYS A 64 -4.08 2.96 10.38
N LEU A 65 -3.67 2.73 9.15
CA LEU A 65 -3.23 1.40 8.74
C LEU A 65 -1.93 1.01 9.43
N LYS A 66 -1.03 1.96 9.60
CA LYS A 66 0.26 1.65 10.23
C LYS A 66 0.14 1.32 11.70
N TYR A 67 -0.90 1.79 12.37
CA TYR A 67 -1.11 1.48 13.78
C TYR A 67 -1.89 0.19 13.99
N ARG A 68 -2.21 -0.54 12.92
CA ARG A 68 -2.95 -1.79 13.01
C ARG A 68 -2.16 -2.94 12.44
N THR A 69 -2.45 -4.14 12.93
CA THR A 69 -1.83 -5.33 12.37
C THR A 69 -2.54 -5.72 11.08
N PRO A 70 -1.92 -6.54 10.23
CA PRO A 70 -2.57 -6.99 9.00
C PRO A 70 -3.92 -7.65 9.23
N GLU A 71 -4.09 -8.37 10.35
CA GLU A 71 -5.37 -8.99 10.65
C GLU A 71 -6.45 -7.95 10.88
N GLN A 72 -6.07 -6.79 11.41
CA GLN A 72 -7.04 -5.72 11.67
C GLN A 72 -7.38 -4.95 10.41
N TRP A 73 -6.59 -5.08 9.36
CA TRP A 73 -6.86 -4.37 8.12
C TRP A 73 -8.13 -4.87 7.43
N ALA A 74 -8.63 -6.03 7.82
CA ALA A 74 -9.85 -6.54 7.21
C ALA A 74 -11.02 -5.57 7.33
N GLU A 75 -11.00 -4.72 8.35
CA GLU A 75 -12.04 -3.70 8.49
C GLU A 75 -12.03 -2.71 7.33
N PHE A 76 -10.88 -2.52 6.70
CA PHE A 76 -10.74 -1.59 5.59
C PHE A 76 -10.84 -2.28 4.24
N PHE A 77 -10.74 -3.61 4.23
CA PHE A 77 -10.67 -4.40 3.01
C PHE A 77 -11.95 -5.17 2.78
N SER A 78 -13.09 -4.62 3.21
CA SER A 78 -14.34 -5.31 2.99
C SER A 78 -14.50 -5.57 1.49
N PRO A 79 -15.23 -6.63 1.12
CA PRO A 79 -15.38 -6.95 -0.30
C PRO A 79 -15.88 -5.78 -1.14
N GLU A 80 -16.72 -4.96 -0.56
CA GLU A 80 -17.27 -3.81 -1.29
C GLU A 80 -16.18 -2.82 -1.66
N VAL A 81 -15.17 -2.67 -0.80
CA VAL A 81 -14.09 -1.74 -1.05
C VAL A 81 -13.09 -2.35 -2.03
N VAL A 82 -12.79 -3.61 -1.86
CA VAL A 82 -11.75 -4.26 -2.65
C VAL A 82 -12.11 -4.34 -4.10
N GLU A 83 -13.36 -4.42 -4.41
CA GLU A 83 -13.79 -4.58 -5.79
C GLU A 83 -13.67 -3.33 -6.62
N LYS A 84 -13.22 -2.26 -6.05
CA LYS A 84 -13.06 -1.05 -6.84
C LYS A 84 -11.77 -1.09 -7.62
#